data_f55e98a55de990278c7a0de216839604
#
_entry.id   f55e98a55de990278c7a0de216839604
#
_cell.length_a   1.000
_cell.length_b   1.000
_cell.length_c   1.000
_cell.angle_alpha   90.00
_cell.angle_beta   90.00
_cell.angle_gamma   90.00
#
_symmetry.space_group_name_H-M   'P 1'
#
loop_
_entity.id
_entity.type
_entity.pdbx_description
1 polymer ?
#
loop_
_entity_poly.entity_id
_entity_poly.type
_entity_poly.pdbx_seq_one_letter_code
_entity_poly.pdbx_strand_id
1 'polypeptide(L)'
;MEERLIYEILSVVEEIPEGRVATYGQIAYLVGREKNPRLVGRILSRAHFYGEYPCHRVVNSTGRLVPGWTEQGELLRQEGVILKDDAHVDLKKYRWEPGES
;
A
#
# COMPACT_ATOMS: atom_id res chain seq x y z
N MET A 1 9.91 15.90 9.23
CA MET A 1 8.74 15.57 8.42
C MET A 1 7.49 15.94 9.19
N GLU A 2 6.55 16.55 8.53
CA GLU A 2 5.33 17.01 9.18
C GLU A 2 4.47 15.84 9.66
N GLU A 3 4.16 15.81 10.93
CA GLU A 3 3.39 14.75 11.57
C GLU A 3 2.00 14.59 10.95
N ARG A 4 1.36 15.71 10.62
CA ARG A 4 0.03 15.71 9.99
C ARG A 4 0.03 14.93 8.69
N LEU A 5 1.05 15.12 7.85
CA LEU A 5 1.18 14.42 6.59
C LEU A 5 1.37 12.92 6.80
N ILE A 6 2.14 12.55 7.82
CA ILE A 6 2.34 11.14 8.19
C ILE A 6 0.98 10.49 8.46
N TYR A 7 0.17 11.11 9.31
CA TYR A 7 -1.14 10.55 9.65
C TYR A 7 -2.13 10.59 8.49
N GLU A 8 -2.05 11.58 7.61
CA GLU A 8 -2.87 11.60 6.40
C GLU A 8 -2.57 10.39 5.52
N ILE A 9 -1.30 10.08 5.31
CA ILE A 9 -0.88 8.93 4.51
C ILE A 9 -1.33 7.62 5.18
N LEU A 10 -1.08 7.49 6.47
CA LEU A 10 -1.47 6.28 7.21
C LEU A 10 -2.99 6.09 7.23
N SER A 11 -3.75 7.16 7.31
CA SER A 11 -5.22 7.08 7.24
C SER A 11 -5.70 6.55 5.91
N VAL A 12 -5.05 6.95 4.81
CA VAL A 12 -5.39 6.41 3.49
C VAL A 12 -5.06 4.93 3.41
N VAL A 13 -3.89 4.52 3.92
CA VAL A 13 -3.49 3.11 3.95
C VAL A 13 -4.51 2.28 4.73
N GLU A 14 -4.98 2.81 5.86
CA GLU A 14 -5.96 2.12 6.69
C GLU A 14 -7.28 1.88 5.97
N GLU A 15 -7.62 2.71 5.00
CA GLU A 15 -8.85 2.57 4.22
C GLU A 15 -8.80 1.49 3.16
N ILE A 16 -7.60 0.99 2.80
CA ILE A 16 -7.48 -0.07 1.80
C ILE A 16 -8.13 -1.35 2.34
N PRO A 17 -9.17 -1.86 1.69
CA PRO A 17 -9.87 -3.04 2.22
C PRO A 17 -9.07 -4.33 2.03
N GLU A 18 -9.38 -5.34 2.84
CA GLU A 18 -8.84 -6.68 2.66
C GLU A 18 -9.09 -7.17 1.24
N GLY A 19 -8.10 -7.82 0.66
CA GLY A 19 -8.23 -8.36 -0.69
C GLY A 19 -7.96 -7.36 -1.79
N ARG A 20 -7.58 -6.14 -1.44
CA ARG A 20 -7.23 -5.10 -2.40
C ARG A 20 -5.84 -4.54 -2.11
N VAL A 21 -5.23 -3.93 -3.12
CA VAL A 21 -3.94 -3.26 -2.97
C VAL A 21 -3.98 -1.86 -3.57
N ALA A 22 -3.10 -0.99 -3.09
CA ALA A 22 -2.90 0.33 -3.66
C ALA A 22 -1.43 0.50 -4.00
N THR A 23 -1.13 1.40 -4.93
CA THR A 23 0.25 1.72 -5.26
C THR A 23 0.73 2.91 -4.44
N TYR A 24 2.05 3.05 -4.27
CA TYR A 24 2.61 4.24 -3.63
C TYR A 24 2.17 5.51 -4.33
N GLY A 25 2.14 5.49 -5.66
CA GLY A 25 1.70 6.65 -6.44
C GLY A 25 0.23 6.99 -6.22
N GLN A 26 -0.62 5.98 -6.09
CA GLN A 26 -2.04 6.16 -5.81
C GLN A 26 -2.25 6.86 -4.46
N ILE A 27 -1.54 6.41 -3.44
CA ILE A 27 -1.63 7.01 -2.11
C ILE A 27 -1.10 8.43 -2.12
N ALA A 28 0.04 8.65 -2.79
CA ALA A 28 0.61 9.99 -2.94
C ALA A 28 -0.39 10.95 -3.60
N TYR A 29 -1.05 10.49 -4.63
CA TYR A 29 -2.08 11.28 -5.32
C TYR A 29 -3.22 11.65 -4.37
N LEU A 30 -3.71 10.69 -3.59
CA LEU A 30 -4.84 10.91 -2.69
C LEU A 30 -4.54 11.92 -1.57
N VAL A 31 -3.28 12.06 -1.17
CA VAL A 31 -2.89 13.04 -0.15
C VAL A 31 -2.32 14.33 -0.73
N GLY A 32 -2.46 14.52 -2.05
CA GLY A 32 -1.98 15.75 -2.69
C GLY A 32 -0.48 15.83 -2.90
N ARG A 33 0.21 14.68 -2.92
CA ARG A 33 1.66 14.60 -3.13
C ARG A 33 2.00 13.71 -4.31
N GLU A 34 1.25 13.82 -5.39
CA GLU A 34 1.35 12.92 -6.55
C GLU A 34 2.73 12.82 -7.17
N LYS A 35 3.56 13.85 -7.04
CA LYS A 35 4.92 13.86 -7.59
C LYS A 35 5.93 13.21 -6.66
N ASN A 36 5.49 12.70 -5.50
CA ASN A 36 6.42 12.19 -4.50
C ASN A 36 5.98 10.86 -3.88
N PRO A 37 5.87 9.78 -4.70
CA PRO A 37 5.51 8.46 -4.16
C PRO A 37 6.55 7.89 -3.22
N ARG A 38 7.83 8.32 -3.34
CA ARG A 38 8.88 7.86 -2.42
C ARG A 38 8.61 8.26 -0.97
N LEU A 39 7.94 9.39 -0.79
CA LEU A 39 7.55 9.85 0.55
C LEU A 39 6.64 8.83 1.22
N VAL A 40 5.68 8.27 0.47
CA VAL A 40 4.79 7.24 0.99
C VAL A 40 5.59 6.02 1.44
N GLY A 41 6.50 5.54 0.60
CA GLY A 41 7.34 4.39 0.95
C GLY A 41 8.15 4.63 2.20
N ARG A 42 8.71 5.83 2.35
CA ARG A 42 9.51 6.21 3.53
C ARG A 42 8.66 6.20 4.79
N ILE A 43 7.44 6.72 4.71
CA ILE A 43 6.54 6.75 5.85
C ILE A 43 6.09 5.34 6.21
N LEU A 44 5.75 4.51 5.23
CA LEU A 44 5.31 3.14 5.50
C LEU A 44 6.41 2.27 6.12
N SER A 45 7.68 2.53 5.77
CA SER A 45 8.79 1.80 6.38
C SER A 45 8.91 2.05 7.88
N ARG A 46 8.27 3.12 8.37
CA ARG A 46 8.29 3.50 9.80
C ARG A 46 6.90 3.48 10.44
N ALA A 47 5.92 2.93 9.73
CA ALA A 47 4.53 2.96 10.20
C ALA A 47 4.36 2.32 11.58
N HIS A 48 5.17 1.30 11.90
CA HIS A 48 5.08 0.61 13.19
C HIS A 48 5.33 1.52 14.40
N PHE A 49 5.98 2.68 14.20
CA PHE A 49 6.13 3.66 15.28
C PHE A 49 4.83 4.40 15.59
N TYR A 50 3.85 4.35 14.68
CA TYR A 50 2.60 5.10 14.79
C TYR A 50 1.40 4.22 15.06
N GLY A 51 1.54 2.90 14.94
CA GLY A 51 0.47 1.96 15.16
C GLY A 51 0.54 0.79 14.19
N GLU A 52 -0.54 0.02 14.11
CA GLU A 52 -0.64 -1.10 13.20
C GLU A 52 -1.44 -0.69 11.98
N TYR A 53 -0.82 -0.76 10.82
CA TYR A 53 -1.43 -0.38 9.55
C TYR A 53 -1.23 -1.48 8.51
N PRO A 54 -2.18 -1.68 7.59
CA PRO A 54 -2.06 -2.76 6.59
C PRO A 54 -1.08 -2.39 5.47
N CYS A 55 0.18 -2.14 5.82
CA CYS A 55 1.21 -1.75 4.86
C CYS A 55 1.46 -2.81 3.79
N HIS A 56 1.12 -4.07 4.07
CA HIS A 56 1.24 -5.15 3.09
C HIS A 56 0.31 -4.96 1.90
N ARG A 57 -0.70 -4.09 2.00
CA ARG A 57 -1.62 -3.79 0.89
C ARG A 57 -1.10 -2.69 -0.02
N VAL A 58 0.17 -2.28 0.15
CA VAL A 58 0.76 -1.24 -0.70
C VAL A 58 1.91 -1.84 -1.51
N VAL A 59 1.87 -1.62 -2.82
CA VAL A 59 2.82 -2.17 -3.78
C VAL A 59 3.31 -1.05 -4.71
N ASN A 60 4.30 -1.35 -5.56
CA ASN A 60 4.79 -0.33 -6.49
C ASN A 60 3.86 -0.21 -7.72
N SER A 61 4.23 0.67 -8.65
CA SER A 61 3.40 0.98 -9.83
C SER A 61 3.17 -0.20 -10.78
N THR A 62 3.99 -1.24 -10.68
CA THR A 62 3.82 -2.46 -11.49
C THR A 62 3.18 -3.61 -10.70
N GLY A 63 2.78 -3.35 -9.45
CA GLY A 63 2.24 -4.38 -8.58
C GLY A 63 3.29 -5.17 -7.83
N ARG A 64 4.56 -4.76 -7.90
CA ARG A 64 5.65 -5.49 -7.26
C ARG A 64 5.62 -5.33 -5.74
N LEU A 65 5.80 -6.47 -5.05
CA LEU A 65 5.91 -6.52 -3.60
C LEU A 65 7.23 -5.89 -3.15
N VAL A 66 7.27 -5.51 -1.87
CA VAL A 66 8.48 -4.90 -1.29
C VAL A 66 9.62 -5.93 -1.27
N PRO A 67 10.75 -5.64 -1.94
CA PRO A 67 11.89 -6.56 -1.91
C PRO A 67 12.38 -6.81 -0.48
N GLY A 68 12.61 -8.07 -0.16
CA GLY A 68 13.10 -8.46 1.17
C GLY A 68 12.02 -8.65 2.23
N TRP A 69 10.79 -8.25 1.97
CA TRP A 69 9.70 -8.48 2.91
C TRP A 69 8.94 -9.74 2.52
N THR A 70 9.45 -10.87 2.98
CA THR A 70 8.95 -12.19 2.57
C THR A 70 7.52 -12.47 3.03
N GLU A 71 7.08 -11.84 4.12
CA GLU A 71 5.75 -12.08 4.67
C GLU A 71 4.64 -11.37 3.88
N GLN A 72 4.98 -10.35 3.09
CA GLN A 72 3.97 -9.55 2.40
C GLN A 72 3.06 -10.41 1.50
N GLY A 73 3.66 -11.27 0.69
CA GLY A 73 2.89 -12.13 -0.22
C GLY A 73 1.97 -13.07 0.53
N GLU A 74 2.44 -13.62 1.65
CA GLU A 74 1.64 -14.52 2.46
C GLU A 74 0.45 -13.79 3.09
N LEU A 75 0.67 -12.59 3.60
CA LEU A 75 -0.42 -11.79 4.17
C LEU A 75 -1.49 -11.49 3.12
N LEU A 76 -1.07 -11.17 1.89
CA LEU A 76 -2.01 -10.93 0.80
C LEU A 76 -2.76 -12.18 0.40
N ARG A 77 -2.09 -13.33 0.35
CA ARG A 77 -2.74 -14.61 0.03
C ARG A 77 -3.81 -14.95 1.07
N GLN A 78 -3.54 -14.68 2.33
CA GLN A 78 -4.51 -14.90 3.40
C GLN A 78 -5.76 -14.04 3.22
N GLU A 79 -5.63 -12.91 2.51
CA GLU A 79 -6.77 -12.03 2.20
C GLU A 79 -7.46 -12.40 0.90
N GLY A 80 -7.03 -13.47 0.24
CA GLY A 80 -7.64 -13.92 -1.02
C GLY A 80 -6.98 -13.36 -2.28
N VAL A 81 -5.86 -12.66 -2.15
CA VAL A 81 -5.14 -12.13 -3.33
C VAL A 81 -4.31 -13.25 -3.95
N ILE A 82 -4.54 -13.49 -5.24
CA ILE A 82 -3.76 -14.46 -6.00
C ILE A 82 -2.64 -13.71 -6.71
N LEU A 83 -1.39 -14.03 -6.39
CA LEU A 83 -0.24 -13.36 -6.98
C LEU A 83 -0.01 -13.86 -8.40
N LYS A 84 0.43 -12.98 -9.31
CA LYS A 84 0.79 -13.34 -10.69
C LYS A 84 2.02 -14.25 -10.71
N ASP A 85 2.96 -13.93 -9.82
CA ASP A 85 4.17 -14.70 -9.55
C ASP A 85 4.55 -14.41 -8.10
N ASP A 86 5.70 -14.88 -7.63
CA ASP A 86 6.07 -14.70 -6.22
C ASP A 86 6.29 -13.24 -5.81
N ALA A 87 6.35 -12.33 -6.77
CA ALA A 87 6.74 -10.95 -6.50
C ALA A 87 5.73 -9.90 -6.96
N HIS A 88 4.64 -10.29 -7.64
CA HIS A 88 3.74 -9.30 -8.24
C HIS A 88 2.26 -9.60 -8.02
N VAL A 89 1.50 -8.51 -7.80
CA VAL A 89 0.03 -8.53 -7.75
C VAL A 89 -0.50 -8.03 -9.10
N ASP A 90 -1.56 -8.64 -9.59
CA ASP A 90 -2.24 -8.15 -10.79
C ASP A 90 -3.09 -6.93 -10.43
N LEU A 91 -2.60 -5.74 -10.78
CA LEU A 91 -3.27 -4.50 -10.45
C LEU A 91 -4.63 -4.35 -11.13
N LYS A 92 -4.81 -4.94 -12.31
CA LYS A 92 -6.10 -4.89 -12.99
C LYS A 92 -7.19 -5.57 -12.19
N LYS A 93 -6.82 -6.59 -11.45
CA LYS A 93 -7.76 -7.40 -10.67
C LYS A 93 -7.93 -6.89 -9.23
N TYR A 94 -6.84 -6.46 -8.59
CA TYR A 94 -6.84 -6.22 -7.14
C TYR A 94 -6.64 -4.77 -6.74
N ARG A 95 -6.45 -3.86 -7.68
CA ARG A 95 -6.24 -2.45 -7.33
C ARG A 95 -7.47 -1.86 -6.65
N TRP A 96 -7.23 -1.23 -5.52
CA TRP A 96 -8.28 -0.52 -4.79
C TRP A 96 -8.77 0.69 -5.57
N GLU A 97 -10.09 0.83 -5.67
CA GLU A 97 -10.72 1.99 -6.30
C GLU A 97 -11.46 2.75 -5.19
N PRO A 98 -10.87 3.81 -4.64
CA PRO A 98 -11.53 4.59 -3.59
C PRO A 98 -12.87 5.12 -4.06
N GLY A 99 -13.88 5.03 -3.18
CA GLY A 99 -15.22 5.44 -3.53
C GLY A 99 -16.11 4.34 -4.08
N GLU A 100 -15.58 3.16 -4.36
CA GLU A 100 -16.39 2.00 -4.70
C GLU A 100 -16.92 1.37 -3.40
N SER A 101 -18.16 1.02 -3.41
CA SER A 101 -18.78 0.33 -2.28
C SER A 101 -18.70 -1.18 -2.44
#